data_da6b3b39aadc03fcbb4c2fb97a67f425
#
_entry.id   da6b3b39aadc03fcbb4c2fb97a67f425
#
_cell.length_a   1.000
_cell.length_b   1.000
_cell.length_c   1.000
_cell.angle_alpha   90.00
_cell.angle_beta   90.00
_cell.angle_gamma   90.00
#
_symmetry.space_group_name_H-M   'P 1'
#
loop_
_entity.id
_entity.type
_entity.pdbx_description
1 polymer ?
#
loop_
_entity_poly.entity_id
_entity_poly.type
_entity_poly.pdbx_seq_one_letter_code
_entity_poly.pdbx_strand_id
1 'polypeptide(L)'
;MLKTQRGQQDVTFTAVGYGLQQIVDNPVKGPIHIQADKVRMVAYPKLNQINAPGFTGDYSLLLSNNHSTGGTCFGDSGGPNFLGDSNVVAGVTSFGMNGNCGGTGGVFRMDKQDVLDFVQSFLKNGKKNKNDALQISN
;
A
#
# COMPACT_ATOMS: atom_id res chain seq x y z
N MET A 1 4.43 -12.99 -9.60
CA MET A 1 3.04 -13.21 -9.15
C MET A 1 3.07 -13.67 -7.69
N LEU A 2 2.54 -12.89 -6.77
CA LEU A 2 2.45 -13.27 -5.35
C LEU A 2 1.47 -14.44 -5.23
N LYS A 3 1.96 -15.59 -4.81
CA LYS A 3 1.12 -16.77 -4.57
C LYS A 3 0.87 -16.90 -3.07
N THR A 4 -0.40 -17.08 -2.69
CA THR A 4 -0.74 -17.42 -1.30
C THR A 4 -0.27 -18.83 -0.98
N GLN A 5 0.74 -18.94 -0.12
CA GLN A 5 0.90 -20.11 0.72
C GLN A 5 0.56 -19.70 2.17
N ARG A 6 -0.28 -20.46 2.85
CA ARG A 6 -0.50 -20.29 4.30
C ARG A 6 0.86 -20.25 4.99
N GLY A 7 1.18 -19.15 5.65
CA GLY A 7 2.43 -18.97 6.38
C GLY A 7 3.43 -17.98 5.78
N GLN A 8 3.15 -17.31 4.69
CA GLN A 8 4.03 -16.24 4.15
C GLN A 8 3.85 -14.91 4.89
N GLN A 9 3.96 -14.91 6.22
CA GLN A 9 4.12 -13.68 7.01
C GLN A 9 5.48 -13.00 6.81
N ASP A 10 6.34 -13.56 5.94
CA ASP A 10 7.69 -13.06 5.72
C ASP A 10 7.81 -12.09 4.55
N VAL A 11 6.73 -11.90 3.77
CA VAL A 11 6.73 -10.90 2.70
C VAL A 11 6.51 -9.53 3.30
N THR A 12 7.55 -8.70 3.24
CA THR A 12 7.54 -7.32 3.71
C THR A 12 7.36 -6.34 2.55
N PHE A 13 6.85 -5.16 2.89
CA PHE A 13 6.73 -4.05 1.96
C PHE A 13 7.39 -2.81 2.56
N THR A 14 7.81 -1.90 1.71
CA THR A 14 8.22 -0.55 2.10
C THR A 14 7.13 0.42 1.65
N ALA A 15 6.29 0.85 2.60
CA ALA A 15 5.23 1.81 2.36
C ALA A 15 5.75 3.22 2.60
N VAL A 16 5.49 4.14 1.67
CA VAL A 16 5.94 5.54 1.75
C VAL A 16 4.77 6.47 1.58
N GLY A 17 4.68 7.48 2.44
CA GLY A 17 3.60 8.46 2.38
C GLY A 17 3.83 9.72 3.20
N TYR A 18 2.84 10.59 3.20
CA TYR A 18 2.78 11.87 3.92
C TYR A 18 1.52 11.98 4.79
N GLY A 19 0.87 10.83 5.04
CA GLY A 19 -0.39 10.75 5.76
C GLY A 19 -0.28 11.00 7.26
N LEU A 20 -1.37 10.73 7.95
CA LEU A 20 -1.48 10.88 9.40
C LEU A 20 -0.45 10.01 10.12
N GLN A 21 0.25 10.63 11.06
CA GLN A 21 1.26 9.98 11.89
C GLN A 21 0.74 9.60 13.27
N GLN A 22 -0.33 10.24 13.71
CA GLN A 22 -0.90 9.98 15.03
C GLN A 22 -2.43 10.08 15.02
N ILE A 23 -3.05 9.10 15.65
CA ILE A 23 -4.46 9.12 16.02
C ILE A 23 -4.54 8.97 17.54
N VAL A 24 -5.26 9.87 18.19
CA VAL A 24 -5.52 9.81 19.63
C VAL A 24 -6.98 9.44 19.83
N ASP A 25 -7.23 8.35 20.54
CA ASP A 25 -8.57 7.96 20.92
C ASP A 25 -9.08 8.88 22.04
N ASN A 26 -10.19 9.57 21.76
CA ASN A 26 -10.90 10.34 22.77
C ASN A 26 -12.15 9.55 23.19
N PRO A 27 -12.29 9.21 24.48
CA PRO A 27 -13.38 8.35 24.95
C PRO A 27 -14.78 8.97 24.78
N VAL A 28 -14.87 10.28 24.55
CA VAL A 28 -16.15 10.99 24.38
C VAL A 28 -16.43 11.32 22.91
N LYS A 29 -15.38 11.68 22.14
CA LYS A 29 -15.51 12.17 20.77
C LYS A 29 -15.08 11.14 19.71
N GLY A 30 -14.59 9.99 20.12
CA GLY A 30 -13.97 9.01 19.20
C GLY A 30 -12.57 9.42 18.75
N PRO A 31 -12.04 8.80 17.71
CA PRO A 31 -10.68 9.04 17.23
C PRO A 31 -10.49 10.50 16.82
N ILE A 32 -9.46 11.15 17.37
CA ILE A 32 -9.02 12.48 16.94
C ILE A 32 -7.81 12.30 16.04
N HIS A 33 -7.95 12.75 14.80
CA HIS A 33 -6.86 12.71 13.83
C HIS A 33 -5.92 13.89 14.07
N ILE A 34 -4.70 13.60 14.45
CA ILE A 34 -3.65 14.61 14.59
C ILE A 34 -2.74 14.48 13.37
N GLN A 35 -2.80 15.47 12.51
CA GLN A 35 -1.88 15.58 11.39
C GLN A 35 -0.60 16.23 11.91
N ALA A 36 0.50 15.49 11.90
CA ALA A 36 1.82 16.07 12.09
C ALA A 36 2.28 16.82 10.82
N ASP A 37 3.46 17.43 10.89
CA ASP A 37 4.06 18.12 9.74
C ASP A 37 4.05 17.21 8.50
N LYS A 38 3.92 17.82 7.31
CA LYS A 38 3.96 17.11 6.01
C LYS A 38 5.36 16.57 5.73
N VAL A 39 5.76 15.57 6.49
CA VAL A 39 7.05 14.89 6.38
C VAL A 39 6.85 13.54 5.71
N ARG A 40 7.72 13.21 4.77
CA ARG A 40 7.73 11.89 4.15
C ARG A 40 8.14 10.84 5.16
N MET A 41 7.27 9.89 5.41
CA MET A 41 7.45 8.80 6.35
C MET A 41 7.51 7.45 5.62
N VAL A 42 8.07 6.46 6.31
CA VAL A 42 8.19 5.09 5.84
C VAL A 42 7.68 4.13 6.92
N ALA A 43 7.01 3.07 6.47
CA ALA A 43 6.61 1.93 7.28
C ALA A 43 6.99 0.62 6.58
N TYR A 44 7.09 -0.47 7.35
CA TYR A 44 7.50 -1.78 6.85
C TYR A 44 6.43 -2.84 7.11
N PRO A 45 5.23 -2.69 6.54
CA PRO A 45 4.15 -3.63 6.75
C PRO A 45 4.46 -5.00 6.15
N LYS A 46 3.86 -6.04 6.76
CA LYS A 46 3.93 -7.41 6.29
C LYS A 46 2.65 -7.80 5.57
N LEU A 47 2.76 -8.74 4.64
CA LEU A 47 1.61 -9.31 3.95
C LEU A 47 0.77 -10.12 4.95
N ASN A 48 -0.49 -9.72 5.15
CA ASN A 48 -1.46 -10.47 5.94
C ASN A 48 -2.30 -11.40 5.05
N GLN A 49 -2.75 -10.89 3.91
CA GLN A 49 -3.66 -11.61 3.02
C GLN A 49 -3.56 -11.10 1.59
N ILE A 50 -3.67 -12.02 0.63
CA ILE A 50 -3.92 -11.68 -0.78
C ILE A 50 -5.42 -11.77 -1.02
N ASN A 51 -5.97 -10.71 -1.61
CA ASN A 51 -7.38 -10.48 -1.85
C ASN A 51 -8.21 -10.29 -0.56
N ALA A 52 -9.31 -9.58 -0.69
CA ALA A 52 -10.31 -9.40 0.35
C ALA A 52 -11.69 -9.80 -0.19
N PRO A 53 -12.02 -11.10 -0.20
CA PRO A 53 -13.30 -11.60 -0.68
C PRO A 53 -14.45 -10.90 0.02
N GLY A 54 -15.46 -10.50 -0.75
CA GLY A 54 -16.63 -9.78 -0.24
C GLY A 54 -16.42 -8.29 -0.02
N PHE A 55 -15.18 -7.78 -0.19
CA PHE A 55 -14.90 -6.35 -0.05
C PHE A 55 -14.32 -5.74 -1.36
N THR A 56 -13.16 -6.18 -1.79
CA THR A 56 -12.47 -5.66 -2.99
C THR A 56 -12.19 -6.74 -4.03
N GLY A 57 -12.77 -7.92 -3.86
CA GLY A 57 -12.51 -9.04 -4.75
C GLY A 57 -11.04 -9.46 -4.73
N ASP A 58 -10.47 -9.67 -5.91
CA ASP A 58 -9.10 -10.17 -6.08
C ASP A 58 -8.10 -9.09 -6.55
N TYR A 59 -8.39 -7.81 -6.27
CA TYR A 59 -7.53 -6.67 -6.60
C TYR A 59 -6.87 -6.01 -5.39
N SER A 60 -6.84 -6.67 -4.23
CA SER A 60 -6.21 -6.10 -3.04
C SER A 60 -5.21 -7.00 -2.37
N LEU A 61 -4.27 -6.38 -1.66
CA LEU A 61 -3.46 -6.99 -0.62
C LEU A 61 -3.85 -6.35 0.70
N LEU A 62 -3.93 -7.15 1.75
CA LEU A 62 -4.07 -6.67 3.11
C LEU A 62 -2.69 -6.73 3.80
N LEU A 63 -2.24 -5.58 4.26
CA LEU A 63 -0.94 -5.41 4.91
C LEU A 63 -1.13 -5.12 6.39
N SER A 64 -0.18 -5.52 7.22
CA SER A 64 -0.21 -5.23 8.65
C SER A 64 -0.15 -3.72 8.92
N ASN A 65 -0.82 -3.28 9.98
CA ASN A 65 -0.71 -1.93 10.50
C ASN A 65 -0.74 -1.98 12.03
N ASN A 66 0.43 -2.01 12.64
CA ASN A 66 0.60 -2.15 14.09
C ASN A 66 1.90 -1.47 14.56
N HIS A 67 2.10 -1.41 15.87
CA HIS A 67 3.27 -0.74 16.46
C HIS A 67 4.62 -1.31 16.03
N SER A 68 4.69 -2.57 15.63
CA SER A 68 5.95 -3.22 15.24
C SER A 68 6.34 -2.96 13.79
N THR A 69 5.35 -2.81 12.90
CA THR A 69 5.59 -2.67 11.46
C THR A 69 5.28 -1.27 10.94
N GLY A 70 4.51 -0.50 11.72
CA GLY A 70 3.82 0.66 11.17
C GLY A 70 2.78 0.24 10.13
N GLY A 71 2.35 1.18 9.33
CA GLY A 71 1.39 0.99 8.26
C GLY A 71 0.92 2.32 7.70
N THR A 72 -0.01 2.28 6.76
CA THR A 72 -0.56 3.46 6.09
C THR A 72 -1.82 3.96 6.78
N CYS A 73 -2.09 5.27 6.67
CA CYS A 73 -3.24 5.91 7.26
C CYS A 73 -3.85 6.96 6.30
N PHE A 74 -4.78 7.77 6.79
CA PHE A 74 -5.42 8.82 6.00
C PHE A 74 -4.40 9.82 5.46
N GLY A 75 -4.44 10.06 4.16
CA GLY A 75 -3.49 10.92 3.46
C GLY A 75 -2.36 10.16 2.76
N ASP A 76 -2.21 8.85 3.01
CA ASP A 76 -1.27 7.99 2.28
C ASP A 76 -1.86 7.40 1.00
N SER A 77 -3.15 7.61 0.74
CA SER A 77 -3.85 7.11 -0.45
C SER A 77 -3.13 7.50 -1.74
N GLY A 78 -2.96 6.53 -2.64
CA GLY A 78 -2.20 6.71 -3.89
C GLY A 78 -0.69 6.53 -3.73
N GLY A 79 -0.18 6.41 -2.50
CA GLY A 79 1.24 6.18 -2.21
C GLY A 79 1.70 4.77 -2.56
N PRO A 80 3.01 4.60 -2.86
CA PRO A 80 3.56 3.31 -3.25
C PRO A 80 3.81 2.40 -2.05
N ASN A 81 3.62 1.10 -2.29
CA ASN A 81 4.09 0.03 -1.43
C ASN A 81 5.06 -0.83 -2.26
N PHE A 82 6.34 -0.67 -2.01
CA PHE A 82 7.38 -1.42 -2.70
C PHE A 82 7.52 -2.82 -2.11
N LEU A 83 7.86 -3.80 -2.93
CA LEU A 83 8.13 -5.18 -2.49
C LEU A 83 9.50 -5.25 -1.80
N GLY A 84 9.50 -5.52 -0.49
CA GLY A 84 10.73 -5.54 0.32
C GLY A 84 11.53 -4.25 0.15
N ASP A 85 12.83 -4.38 -0.07
CA ASP A 85 13.78 -3.29 -0.29
C ASP A 85 13.98 -2.95 -1.79
N SER A 86 13.13 -3.48 -2.65
CA SER A 86 13.22 -3.25 -4.09
C SER A 86 12.54 -1.96 -4.53
N ASN A 87 12.78 -1.56 -5.79
CA ASN A 87 12.06 -0.45 -6.44
C ASN A 87 10.77 -0.90 -7.15
N VAL A 88 10.32 -2.14 -6.91
CA VAL A 88 9.10 -2.69 -7.52
C VAL A 88 7.88 -2.25 -6.74
N VAL A 89 7.02 -1.43 -7.33
CA VAL A 89 5.73 -1.06 -6.75
C VAL A 89 4.79 -2.27 -6.84
N ALA A 90 4.58 -2.95 -5.72
CA ALA A 90 3.70 -4.11 -5.63
C ALA A 90 2.25 -3.75 -5.31
N GLY A 91 2.03 -2.58 -4.72
CA GLY A 91 0.69 -2.10 -4.38
C GLY A 91 0.62 -0.58 -4.27
N VAL A 92 -0.60 -0.05 -4.42
CA VAL A 92 -0.93 1.36 -4.23
C VAL A 92 -1.88 1.48 -3.04
N THR A 93 -1.53 2.29 -2.05
CA THR A 93 -2.35 2.50 -0.85
C THR A 93 -3.76 2.94 -1.22
N SER A 94 -4.79 2.25 -0.71
CA SER A 94 -6.16 2.41 -1.17
C SER A 94 -7.17 2.60 -0.06
N PHE A 95 -7.19 1.75 0.97
CA PHE A 95 -8.22 1.78 2.00
C PHE A 95 -7.71 1.32 3.37
N GLY A 96 -8.43 1.73 4.42
CA GLY A 96 -8.27 1.20 5.77
C GLY A 96 -9.48 0.39 6.18
N MET A 97 -9.31 -0.54 7.12
CA MET A 97 -10.40 -1.38 7.63
C MET A 97 -11.17 -0.69 8.77
N ASN A 98 -10.65 0.39 9.33
CA ASN A 98 -11.26 1.13 10.44
C ASN A 98 -10.79 2.59 10.48
N GLY A 99 -11.43 3.38 11.34
CA GLY A 99 -11.17 4.82 11.47
C GLY A 99 -9.89 5.19 12.23
N ASN A 100 -9.23 4.23 12.88
CA ASN A 100 -7.98 4.47 13.63
C ASN A 100 -6.74 3.91 12.93
N CYS A 101 -6.86 3.45 11.71
CA CYS A 101 -5.80 2.87 10.87
C CYS A 101 -5.11 1.63 11.47
N GLY A 102 -5.63 1.08 12.57
CA GLY A 102 -5.01 -0.06 13.25
C GLY A 102 -5.30 -1.41 12.60
N GLY A 103 -4.43 -2.38 12.85
CA GLY A 103 -4.60 -3.78 12.45
C GLY A 103 -4.20 -4.08 11.02
N THR A 104 -4.94 -3.55 10.05
CA THR A 104 -4.74 -3.89 8.62
C THR A 104 -5.04 -2.70 7.72
N GLY A 105 -4.10 -2.42 6.80
CA GLY A 105 -4.29 -1.51 5.68
C GLY A 105 -4.49 -2.26 4.36
N GLY A 106 -5.24 -1.68 3.43
CA GLY A 106 -5.50 -2.24 2.12
C GLY A 106 -4.78 -1.50 1.01
N VAL A 107 -4.17 -2.26 0.09
CA VAL A 107 -3.50 -1.72 -1.09
C VAL A 107 -4.07 -2.37 -2.35
N PHE A 108 -4.15 -1.60 -3.44
CA PHE A 108 -4.53 -2.11 -4.74
C PHE A 108 -3.35 -2.88 -5.35
N ARG A 109 -3.59 -4.08 -5.86
CA ARG A 109 -2.56 -4.97 -6.42
C ARG A 109 -2.04 -4.45 -7.75
N MET A 110 -0.71 -4.45 -7.89
CA MET A 110 -0.02 -4.07 -9.11
C MET A 110 0.55 -5.26 -9.89
N ASP A 111 0.36 -6.50 -9.40
CA ASP A 111 0.90 -7.74 -9.98
C ASP A 111 -0.07 -8.45 -10.94
N LYS A 112 -1.25 -7.89 -11.19
CA LYS A 112 -2.23 -8.48 -12.11
C LYS A 112 -1.98 -8.02 -13.55
N GLN A 113 -2.14 -8.94 -14.51
CA GLN A 113 -1.80 -8.67 -15.91
C GLN A 113 -2.61 -7.52 -16.51
N ASP A 114 -3.91 -7.47 -16.26
CA ASP A 114 -4.79 -6.40 -16.72
C ASP A 114 -4.39 -5.02 -16.16
N VAL A 115 -3.93 -4.97 -14.90
CA VAL A 115 -3.40 -3.75 -14.27
C VAL A 115 -2.09 -3.33 -14.94
N LEU A 116 -1.19 -4.27 -15.19
CA LEU A 116 0.07 -4.01 -15.88
C LEU A 116 -0.17 -3.53 -17.32
N ASP A 117 -1.10 -4.14 -18.03
CA ASP A 117 -1.47 -3.74 -19.39
C ASP A 117 -2.05 -2.32 -19.41
N PHE A 118 -2.89 -1.99 -18.44
CA PHE A 118 -3.41 -0.63 -18.26
C PHE A 118 -2.27 0.38 -18.07
N VAL A 119 -1.37 0.15 -17.13
CA VAL A 119 -0.22 1.04 -16.88
C VAL A 119 0.65 1.16 -18.13
N GLN A 120 0.97 0.05 -18.81
CA GLN A 120 1.79 0.04 -20.01
C GLN A 120 1.16 0.84 -21.16
N SER A 121 -0.16 0.88 -21.27
CA SER A 121 -0.84 1.63 -22.33
C SER A 121 -0.52 3.13 -22.27
N PHE A 122 -0.37 3.68 -21.06
CA PHE A 122 0.03 5.09 -20.87
C PHE A 122 1.52 5.31 -21.11
N LEU A 123 2.37 4.37 -20.69
CA LEU A 123 3.82 4.48 -20.87
C LEU A 123 4.24 4.39 -22.33
N LYS A 124 3.58 3.55 -23.14
CA LYS A 124 3.84 3.44 -24.58
C LYS A 124 3.47 4.71 -25.33
N ASN A 125 2.41 5.39 -24.92
CA ASN A 125 1.95 6.64 -25.54
C ASN A 125 2.81 7.85 -25.08
N GLY A 126 3.54 7.73 -23.97
CA GLY A 126 4.44 8.76 -23.43
C GLY A 126 5.84 8.79 -24.07
N LYS A 127 6.17 7.91 -25.01
CA LYS A 127 7.49 7.82 -25.66
C LYS A 127 7.80 8.98 -26.61
N LYS A 128 7.76 10.23 -26.11
CA LYS A 128 8.51 11.35 -26.70
C LYS A 128 9.69 11.82 -25.85
N ASN A 129 9.90 11.27 -24.66
CA ASN A 129 11.08 11.55 -23.82
C ASN A 129 11.86 10.25 -23.54
N LYS A 130 13.07 10.17 -24.10
CA LYS A 130 13.93 8.98 -24.16
C LYS A 130 14.57 8.54 -22.83
N ASN A 131 14.19 9.12 -21.67
CA ASN A 131 14.93 8.92 -20.42
C ASN A 131 14.16 8.31 -19.24
N ASP A 132 12.86 7.99 -19.39
CA ASP A 132 12.09 7.37 -18.30
C ASP A 132 11.74 5.92 -18.65
N ALA A 133 12.71 5.04 -18.51
CA ALA A 133 12.48 3.61 -18.62
C ALA A 133 11.98 3.07 -17.26
N LEU A 134 10.67 2.92 -17.11
CA LEU A 134 10.11 2.09 -16.06
C LEU A 134 10.45 0.63 -16.38
N GLN A 135 11.28 0.01 -15.56
CA GLN A 135 11.56 -1.42 -15.69
C GLN A 135 10.45 -2.19 -15.00
N ILE A 136 9.63 -2.89 -15.78
CA ILE A 136 8.69 -3.89 -15.28
C ILE A 136 9.46 -5.20 -15.29
N SER A 137 9.86 -5.68 -14.10
CA SER A 137 10.46 -7.01 -13.97
C SER A 137 9.38 -8.08 -14.05
N ASN A 138 9.55 -9.00 -14.99
CA ASN A 138 8.72 -10.20 -15.17
C ASN A 138 8.92 -11.20 -14.03
#